data_8a5fcd43e0e9d91643dc6b6f7fe5580f
#
_entry.id   8a5fcd43e0e9d91643dc6b6f7fe5580f
#
_cell.length_a   1.000
_cell.length_b   1.000
_cell.length_c   1.000
_cell.angle_alpha   90.00
_cell.angle_beta   90.00
_cell.angle_gamma   90.00
#
_symmetry.space_group_name_H-M   'P 1'
#
loop_
_entity.id
_entity.type
_entity.pdbx_description
1 polymer ?
#
loop_
_entity_poly.entity_id
_entity_poly.type
_entity_poly.pdbx_seq_one_letter_code
_entity_poly.pdbx_strand_id
1 'polypeptide(L)'
;MKKIILYIVIIFAFSNCQNKKEETNIASEEIKNINEIVEAIIIQDSLNVFSKSPDSIMFCSQLRRLNIYIPEKRHDGLTPPAPPRGIYITSLLSDKIIGEKFSTQDSLGLLQQNSNPEKLKIENSLIHKLKTTTVEKALKRRKNTKMFRFYEMTIPVFSLDRKNAYVKLDYYCTGLCGSGKAIYLKKLNGKWKIIEKRETWIS
;
A
#
# COMPACT_ATOMS: atom_id res chain seq x y z
N MET A 1 21.25 -35.20 36.41
CA MET A 1 20.34 -34.07 36.27
C MET A 1 20.98 -32.83 35.62
N LYS A 2 22.18 -32.38 35.98
CA LYS A 2 22.84 -31.18 35.40
C LYS A 2 23.08 -31.25 33.90
N LYS A 3 23.39 -32.42 33.30
CA LYS A 3 23.62 -32.57 31.85
C LYS A 3 22.36 -32.45 31.00
N ILE A 4 21.19 -32.88 31.52
CA ILE A 4 19.91 -32.79 30.81
C ILE A 4 19.43 -31.34 30.68
N ILE A 5 19.66 -30.53 31.73
CA ILE A 5 19.30 -29.10 31.75
C ILE A 5 20.10 -28.33 30.69
N LEU A 6 21.38 -28.67 30.47
CA LEU A 6 22.22 -28.04 29.47
C LEU A 6 21.73 -28.29 28.06
N TYR A 7 21.25 -29.50 27.72
CA TYR A 7 20.69 -29.82 26.41
C TYR A 7 19.38 -29.07 26.12
N ILE A 8 18.51 -28.89 27.13
CA ILE A 8 17.25 -28.14 26.98
C ILE A 8 17.54 -26.66 26.68
N VAL A 9 18.51 -26.05 27.34
CA VAL A 9 18.87 -24.63 27.08
C VAL A 9 19.44 -24.44 25.67
N ILE A 10 20.21 -25.40 25.16
CA ILE A 10 20.76 -25.33 23.80
C ILE A 10 19.65 -25.43 22.75
N ILE A 11 18.65 -26.31 22.94
CA ILE A 11 17.52 -26.46 22.00
C ILE A 11 16.68 -25.16 21.92
N PHE A 12 16.44 -24.48 23.06
CA PHE A 12 15.73 -23.20 23.05
C PHE A 12 16.51 -22.06 22.40
N ALA A 13 17.84 -22.06 22.47
CA ALA A 13 18.67 -21.05 21.80
C ALA A 13 18.63 -21.17 20.26
N PHE A 14 18.58 -22.39 19.72
CA PHE A 14 18.48 -22.61 18.27
C PHE A 14 17.09 -22.30 17.70
N SER A 15 16.01 -22.55 18.45
CA SER A 15 14.65 -22.22 18.02
C SER A 15 14.42 -20.72 17.86
N ASN A 16 15.00 -19.88 18.70
CA ASN A 16 14.90 -18.43 18.60
C ASN A 16 15.68 -17.84 17.41
N CYS A 17 16.78 -18.46 16.99
CA CYS A 17 17.54 -18.00 15.82
C CYS A 17 16.84 -18.30 14.48
N GLN A 18 16.09 -19.40 14.38
CA GLN A 18 15.35 -19.75 13.17
C GLN A 18 14.15 -18.79 12.95
N ASN A 19 13.37 -18.51 13.97
CA ASN A 19 12.24 -17.59 13.88
C ASN A 19 12.67 -16.17 13.45
N LYS A 20 13.80 -15.68 13.92
CA LYS A 20 14.33 -14.36 13.57
C LYS A 20 14.78 -14.27 12.10
N LYS A 21 15.29 -15.36 11.53
CA LYS A 21 15.66 -15.44 10.09
C LYS A 21 14.44 -15.50 9.17
N GLU A 22 13.38 -16.20 9.56
CA GLU A 22 12.14 -16.25 8.78
C GLU A 22 11.42 -14.91 8.78
N GLU A 23 11.29 -14.22 9.92
CA GLU A 23 10.68 -12.90 10.00
C GLU A 23 11.43 -11.84 9.16
N THR A 24 12.76 -11.86 9.15
CA THR A 24 13.55 -10.95 8.32
C THR A 24 13.41 -11.23 6.83
N ASN A 25 13.27 -12.48 6.42
CA ASN A 25 13.05 -12.86 5.02
C ASN A 25 11.65 -12.44 4.53
N ILE A 26 10.63 -12.65 5.33
CA ILE A 26 9.24 -12.25 5.01
C ILE A 26 9.16 -10.72 4.86
N ALA A 27 9.74 -9.97 5.78
CA ALA A 27 9.76 -8.51 5.72
C ALA A 27 10.50 -7.99 4.47
N SER A 28 11.61 -8.62 4.07
CA SER A 28 12.36 -8.22 2.88
C SER A 28 11.60 -8.53 1.58
N GLU A 29 10.91 -9.66 1.51
CA GLU A 29 10.07 -10.02 0.36
C GLU A 29 8.85 -9.11 0.24
N GLU A 30 8.26 -8.73 1.36
CA GLU A 30 7.14 -7.77 1.36
C GLU A 30 7.57 -6.41 0.83
N ILE A 31 8.70 -5.88 1.28
CA ILE A 31 9.26 -4.62 0.78
C ILE A 31 9.53 -4.69 -0.72
N LYS A 32 10.11 -5.80 -1.20
CA LYS A 32 10.32 -6.05 -2.63
C LYS A 32 9.00 -6.03 -3.42
N ASN A 33 7.98 -6.77 -2.98
CA ASN A 33 6.67 -6.77 -3.62
C ASN A 33 6.03 -5.37 -3.65
N ILE A 34 6.18 -4.59 -2.58
CA ILE A 34 5.68 -3.21 -2.53
C ILE A 34 6.35 -2.35 -3.61
N ASN A 35 7.68 -2.41 -3.74
CA ASN A 35 8.41 -1.63 -4.74
C ASN A 35 8.10 -2.07 -6.18
N GLU A 36 7.95 -3.37 -6.42
CA GLU A 36 7.47 -3.92 -7.71
C GLU A 36 6.08 -3.39 -8.07
N ILE A 37 5.17 -3.26 -7.09
CA ILE A 37 3.83 -2.70 -7.29
C ILE A 37 3.90 -1.21 -7.62
N VAL A 38 4.73 -0.43 -6.90
CA VAL A 38 4.94 0.99 -7.21
C VAL A 38 5.40 1.16 -8.66
N GLU A 39 6.42 0.42 -9.07
CA GLU A 39 6.93 0.46 -10.45
C GLU A 39 5.87 0.02 -11.47
N ALA A 40 5.12 -1.05 -11.18
CA ALA A 40 4.05 -1.52 -12.04
C ALA A 40 2.95 -0.46 -12.24
N ILE A 41 2.55 0.24 -11.19
CA ILE A 41 1.55 1.31 -11.26
C ILE A 41 2.08 2.49 -12.08
N ILE A 42 3.31 2.93 -11.83
CA ILE A 42 3.92 4.04 -12.57
C ILE A 42 3.93 3.75 -14.08
N ILE A 43 4.31 2.53 -14.46
CA ILE A 43 4.44 2.14 -15.87
C ILE A 43 3.06 1.88 -16.50
N GLN A 44 2.20 1.07 -15.86
CA GLN A 44 0.95 0.60 -16.46
C GLN A 44 -0.18 1.64 -16.40
N ASP A 45 -0.15 2.58 -15.46
CA ASP A 45 -1.06 3.73 -15.42
C ASP A 45 -0.45 4.97 -16.13
N SER A 46 0.72 4.80 -16.77
CA SER A 46 1.41 5.84 -17.55
C SER A 46 1.62 7.14 -16.77
N LEU A 47 2.03 7.04 -15.51
CA LEU A 47 2.24 8.21 -14.67
C LEU A 47 3.46 8.99 -15.16
N ASN A 48 3.27 10.27 -15.47
CA ASN A 48 4.39 11.15 -15.88
C ASN A 48 5.18 11.64 -14.65
N VAL A 49 5.94 10.75 -14.02
CA VAL A 49 6.67 11.02 -12.77
C VAL A 49 8.19 10.87 -12.89
N PHE A 50 8.70 10.51 -14.07
CA PHE A 50 10.15 10.34 -14.26
C PHE A 50 10.88 11.68 -14.26
N SER A 51 12.00 11.76 -13.54
CA SER A 51 12.75 13.00 -13.31
C SER A 51 13.28 13.67 -14.59
N LYS A 52 13.51 12.89 -15.64
CA LYS A 52 14.02 13.39 -16.95
C LYS A 52 12.95 14.06 -17.81
N SER A 53 11.67 13.93 -17.49
CA SER A 53 10.60 14.59 -18.25
C SER A 53 10.41 16.04 -17.76
N PRO A 54 10.38 17.06 -18.66
CA PRO A 54 10.23 18.45 -18.26
C PRO A 54 8.91 18.73 -17.52
N ASP A 55 7.82 18.07 -17.95
CA ASP A 55 6.47 18.22 -17.37
C ASP A 55 6.14 17.19 -16.29
N SER A 56 7.18 16.52 -15.75
CA SER A 56 6.96 15.46 -14.78
C SER A 56 6.28 15.97 -13.51
N ILE A 57 5.32 15.18 -13.05
CA ILE A 57 4.57 15.37 -11.80
C ILE A 57 5.39 14.74 -10.66
N MET A 58 5.38 15.35 -9.48
CA MET A 58 6.06 14.78 -8.33
C MET A 58 5.35 13.52 -7.82
N PHE A 59 6.11 12.55 -7.33
CA PHE A 59 5.61 11.37 -6.64
C PHE A 59 6.09 11.38 -5.19
N CYS A 60 5.21 11.11 -4.22
CA CYS A 60 5.62 11.02 -2.83
C CYS A 60 6.54 9.83 -2.62
N SER A 61 7.77 10.08 -2.13
CA SER A 61 8.76 9.05 -1.82
C SER A 61 8.39 8.19 -0.60
N GLN A 62 7.33 8.56 0.09
CA GLN A 62 6.78 7.84 1.23
C GLN A 62 5.35 7.41 0.93
N LEU A 63 5.10 6.11 1.04
CA LEU A 63 3.77 5.54 0.97
C LEU A 63 3.07 5.72 2.33
N ARG A 64 1.79 6.04 2.33
CA ARG A 64 1.00 6.13 3.57
C ARG A 64 0.25 4.83 3.86
N ARG A 65 0.01 4.54 5.12
CA ARG A 65 -0.82 3.40 5.51
C ARG A 65 -2.25 3.55 4.98
N LEU A 66 -2.81 2.44 4.48
CA LEU A 66 -4.24 2.31 4.22
C LEU A 66 -4.93 1.79 5.49
N ASN A 67 -5.83 2.56 6.07
CA ASN A 67 -6.62 2.11 7.21
C ASN A 67 -7.83 1.29 6.73
N ILE A 68 -7.99 0.07 7.26
CA ILE A 68 -9.10 -0.82 6.95
C ILE A 68 -10.02 -0.87 8.17
N TYR A 69 -11.29 -0.55 7.97
CA TYR A 69 -12.30 -0.49 9.02
C TYR A 69 -13.33 -1.60 8.87
N ILE A 70 -13.87 -2.06 9.99
CA ILE A 70 -15.07 -2.87 10.01
C ILE A 70 -16.28 -1.90 10.00
N PRO A 71 -17.24 -2.05 9.07
CA PRO A 71 -18.38 -1.16 9.04
C PRO A 71 -19.30 -1.40 10.25
N GLU A 72 -19.64 -0.33 10.94
CA GLU A 72 -20.64 -0.34 12.00
C GLU A 72 -21.95 0.25 11.46
N LYS A 73 -23.04 -0.47 11.66
CA LYS A 73 -24.37 0.03 11.30
C LYS A 73 -24.83 1.05 12.34
N ARG A 74 -25.39 2.14 11.88
CA ARG A 74 -26.08 3.11 12.72
C ARG A 74 -27.41 2.54 13.21
N HIS A 75 -28.04 3.22 14.18
CA HIS A 75 -29.40 2.84 14.67
C HIS A 75 -30.47 2.82 13.57
N ASP A 76 -30.30 3.62 12.52
CA ASP A 76 -31.14 3.64 11.33
C ASP A 76 -30.84 2.50 10.33
N GLY A 77 -29.90 1.60 10.66
CA GLY A 77 -29.49 0.47 9.82
C GLY A 77 -28.54 0.85 8.67
N LEU A 78 -28.23 2.14 8.50
CA LEU A 78 -27.33 2.61 7.46
C LEU A 78 -25.87 2.48 7.89
N THR A 79 -25.01 2.22 6.92
CA THR A 79 -23.55 2.25 7.13
C THR A 79 -23.04 3.63 6.71
N PRO A 80 -22.42 4.40 7.61
CA PRO A 80 -21.82 5.68 7.23
C PRO A 80 -20.70 5.47 6.21
N PRO A 81 -20.28 6.51 5.48
CA PRO A 81 -19.09 6.41 4.62
C PRO A 81 -17.85 6.07 5.45
N ALA A 82 -16.89 5.38 4.85
CA ALA A 82 -15.64 5.07 5.52
C ALA A 82 -14.92 6.36 5.96
N PRO A 83 -14.23 6.36 7.10
CA PRO A 83 -13.43 7.49 7.54
C PRO A 83 -12.46 7.96 6.45
N PRO A 84 -12.10 9.27 6.43
CA PRO A 84 -11.15 9.79 5.45
C PRO A 84 -9.86 8.96 5.36
N ARG A 85 -9.39 8.75 4.13
CA ARG A 85 -8.18 7.96 3.85
C ARG A 85 -8.26 6.47 4.19
N GLY A 86 -9.42 5.96 4.56
CA GLY A 86 -9.65 4.56 4.86
C GLY A 86 -10.54 3.86 3.83
N ILE A 87 -10.82 2.59 4.10
CA ILE A 87 -11.75 1.74 3.35
C ILE A 87 -12.43 0.77 4.31
N TYR A 88 -13.67 0.41 4.04
CA TYR A 88 -14.29 -0.70 4.73
C TYR A 88 -13.80 -2.04 4.19
N ILE A 89 -13.58 -3.00 5.09
CA ILE A 89 -13.18 -4.35 4.71
C ILE A 89 -14.19 -4.98 3.75
N THR A 90 -15.47 -4.73 3.93
CA THR A 90 -16.55 -5.20 3.05
C THR A 90 -16.39 -4.71 1.62
N SER A 91 -15.79 -3.52 1.41
CA SER A 91 -15.51 -3.00 0.07
C SER A 91 -14.35 -3.73 -0.63
N LEU A 92 -13.42 -4.31 0.15
CA LEU A 92 -12.34 -5.14 -0.40
C LEU A 92 -12.81 -6.55 -0.73
N LEU A 93 -13.76 -7.09 0.06
CA LEU A 93 -14.27 -8.47 -0.06
C LEU A 93 -15.50 -8.58 -0.96
N SER A 94 -16.05 -7.47 -1.48
CA SER A 94 -17.31 -7.48 -2.22
C SER A 94 -17.14 -8.05 -3.62
N ASP A 95 -17.79 -9.17 -3.87
CA ASP A 95 -17.77 -9.90 -5.15
C ASP A 95 -18.51 -9.15 -6.26
N LYS A 96 -19.55 -8.37 -5.90
CA LYS A 96 -20.46 -7.73 -6.88
C LYS A 96 -19.81 -6.66 -7.75
N ILE A 97 -18.71 -6.10 -7.29
CA ILE A 97 -18.10 -4.95 -7.94
C ILE A 97 -16.65 -5.25 -8.41
N ILE A 98 -15.94 -6.15 -7.74
CA ILE A 98 -14.49 -6.30 -7.85
C ILE A 98 -14.10 -7.70 -8.34
N GLY A 99 -15.04 -8.67 -8.33
CA GLY A 99 -14.81 -10.09 -8.66
C GLY A 99 -13.62 -10.66 -7.87
N GLU A 100 -13.79 -11.71 -7.16
CA GLU A 100 -12.82 -12.64 -6.51
C GLU A 100 -11.35 -12.17 -6.26
N LYS A 101 -11.13 -10.87 -5.98
CA LYS A 101 -9.75 -10.36 -5.77
C LYS A 101 -9.27 -10.59 -4.36
N PHE A 102 -10.19 -10.52 -3.41
CA PHE A 102 -9.99 -10.88 -2.01
C PHE A 102 -11.14 -11.78 -1.57
N SER A 103 -10.81 -12.92 -0.97
CA SER A 103 -11.78 -13.86 -0.40
C SER A 103 -12.15 -13.45 1.03
N THR A 104 -13.24 -14.01 1.55
CA THR A 104 -13.58 -13.87 2.97
C THR A 104 -12.48 -14.38 3.90
N GLN A 105 -11.67 -15.36 3.45
CA GLN A 105 -10.54 -15.89 4.20
C GLN A 105 -9.42 -14.83 4.38
N ASP A 106 -9.32 -13.87 3.48
CA ASP A 106 -8.34 -12.77 3.57
C ASP A 106 -8.67 -11.76 4.68
N SER A 107 -9.91 -11.77 5.22
CA SER A 107 -10.42 -10.73 6.13
C SER A 107 -9.50 -10.44 7.30
N LEU A 108 -9.08 -11.49 8.02
CA LEU A 108 -8.23 -11.34 9.19
C LEU A 108 -6.85 -10.79 8.80
N GLY A 109 -6.26 -11.32 7.73
CA GLY A 109 -4.97 -10.85 7.20
C GLY A 109 -5.03 -9.39 6.77
N LEU A 110 -6.10 -8.97 6.09
CA LEU A 110 -6.30 -7.57 5.69
C LEU A 110 -6.40 -6.64 6.90
N LEU A 111 -7.13 -7.03 7.95
CA LEU A 111 -7.22 -6.24 9.18
C LEU A 111 -5.89 -6.19 9.94
N GLN A 112 -5.11 -7.28 9.95
CA GLN A 112 -3.78 -7.31 10.56
C GLN A 112 -2.80 -6.36 9.88
N GLN A 113 -2.96 -6.09 8.58
CA GLN A 113 -2.15 -5.11 7.84
C GLN A 113 -2.35 -3.66 8.33
N ASN A 114 -3.34 -3.38 9.19
CA ASN A 114 -3.43 -2.10 9.90
C ASN A 114 -2.26 -1.86 10.88
N SER A 115 -1.48 -2.89 11.22
CA SER A 115 -0.23 -2.76 11.99
C SER A 115 0.95 -2.26 11.15
N ASN A 116 0.82 -2.15 9.83
CA ASN A 116 1.85 -1.60 8.96
C ASN A 116 2.25 -0.17 9.40
N PRO A 117 3.52 0.23 9.15
CA PRO A 117 3.97 1.56 9.53
C PRO A 117 3.11 2.66 8.88
N GLU A 118 3.01 3.81 9.53
CA GLU A 118 2.25 4.94 8.97
C GLU A 118 2.81 5.42 7.61
N LYS A 119 4.14 5.35 7.47
CA LYS A 119 4.87 5.74 6.25
C LYS A 119 5.94 4.70 5.94
N LEU A 120 5.96 4.24 4.71
CA LEU A 120 6.99 3.36 4.18
C LEU A 120 7.75 4.08 3.07
N LYS A 121 9.06 4.12 3.18
CA LYS A 121 9.92 4.73 2.16
C LYS A 121 10.12 3.78 0.98
N ILE A 122 9.95 4.30 -0.24
CA ILE A 122 10.25 3.59 -1.48
C ILE A 122 11.78 3.38 -1.57
N GLU A 123 12.21 2.27 -2.18
CA GLU A 123 13.64 1.98 -2.36
C GLU A 123 14.38 3.02 -3.19
N ASN A 124 15.63 3.26 -2.85
CA ASN A 124 16.46 4.25 -3.51
C ASN A 124 16.63 3.96 -5.02
N SER A 125 16.70 2.70 -5.41
CA SER A 125 16.79 2.27 -6.82
C SER A 125 15.67 2.83 -7.70
N LEU A 126 14.46 2.95 -7.15
CA LEU A 126 13.30 3.53 -7.82
C LEU A 126 13.24 5.05 -7.62
N ILE A 127 13.51 5.54 -6.41
CA ILE A 127 13.48 6.98 -6.07
C ILE A 127 14.36 7.80 -7.02
N HIS A 128 15.57 7.32 -7.36
CA HIS A 128 16.49 8.05 -8.24
C HIS A 128 15.97 8.26 -9.67
N LYS A 129 15.02 7.45 -10.11
CA LYS A 129 14.37 7.59 -11.43
C LYS A 129 13.23 8.60 -11.43
N LEU A 130 12.68 8.93 -10.26
CA LEU A 130 11.46 9.69 -10.09
C LEU A 130 11.72 11.14 -9.67
N LYS A 131 10.83 12.04 -10.06
CA LYS A 131 10.73 13.39 -9.48
C LYS A 131 9.99 13.31 -8.15
N THR A 132 10.73 13.21 -7.07
CA THR A 132 10.16 12.90 -5.76
C THR A 132 9.87 14.12 -4.90
N THR A 133 8.92 13.94 -3.97
CA THR A 133 8.59 14.90 -2.91
C THR A 133 8.15 14.15 -1.65
N THR A 134 7.86 14.88 -0.57
CA THR A 134 7.04 14.39 0.56
C THR A 134 5.79 15.24 0.66
N VAL A 135 4.75 14.73 1.33
CA VAL A 135 3.50 15.48 1.52
C VAL A 135 3.78 16.84 2.18
N GLU A 136 4.62 16.87 3.20
CA GLU A 136 4.99 18.09 3.92
C GLU A 136 5.67 19.12 2.99
N LYS A 137 6.64 18.68 2.18
CA LYS A 137 7.32 19.51 1.18
C LYS A 137 6.36 20.00 0.11
N ALA A 138 5.47 19.14 -0.36
CA ALA A 138 4.49 19.47 -1.37
C ALA A 138 3.48 20.50 -0.84
N LEU A 139 2.95 20.33 0.37
CA LEU A 139 2.05 21.30 1.01
C LEU A 139 2.73 22.64 1.31
N LYS A 140 4.01 22.63 1.69
CA LYS A 140 4.79 23.85 1.88
C LYS A 140 4.95 24.63 0.56
N ARG A 141 5.18 23.93 -0.55
CA ARG A 141 5.22 24.55 -1.90
C ARG A 141 3.89 25.16 -2.30
N ARG A 142 2.76 24.53 -1.95
CA ARG A 142 1.40 25.05 -2.22
C ARG A 142 1.21 26.49 -1.73
N LYS A 143 1.84 26.86 -0.61
CA LYS A 143 1.76 28.22 -0.06
C LYS A 143 2.53 29.24 -0.90
N ASN A 144 3.56 28.81 -1.64
CA ASN A 144 4.53 29.69 -2.29
C ASN A 144 4.49 29.67 -3.82
N THR A 145 3.78 28.71 -4.45
CA THR A 145 3.74 28.57 -5.91
C THR A 145 2.31 28.41 -6.42
N LYS A 146 2.02 29.01 -7.59
CA LYS A 146 0.71 28.95 -8.23
C LYS A 146 0.37 27.55 -8.77
N MET A 147 1.36 26.69 -9.01
CA MET A 147 1.14 25.33 -9.55
C MET A 147 1.85 24.30 -8.68
N PHE A 148 1.06 23.32 -8.26
CA PHE A 148 1.46 22.25 -7.40
C PHE A 148 0.73 20.96 -7.85
N ARG A 149 1.50 19.92 -8.16
CA ARG A 149 0.97 18.62 -8.62
C ARG A 149 1.82 17.50 -8.06
N PHE A 150 1.19 16.53 -7.41
CA PHE A 150 1.87 15.32 -6.96
C PHE A 150 0.93 14.13 -6.81
N TYR A 151 1.50 12.93 -6.88
CA TYR A 151 0.84 11.68 -6.53
C TYR A 151 1.23 11.23 -5.12
N GLU A 152 0.26 10.73 -4.38
CA GLU A 152 0.45 10.03 -3.11
C GLU A 152 -0.18 8.63 -3.23
N MET A 153 0.56 7.60 -2.80
CA MET A 153 0.09 6.21 -2.86
C MET A 153 0.04 5.60 -1.46
N THR A 154 -0.90 4.67 -1.25
CA THR A 154 -0.93 3.88 -0.02
C THR A 154 0.07 2.73 -0.10
N ILE A 155 0.52 2.24 1.08
CA ILE A 155 1.17 0.94 1.18
C ILE A 155 0.19 -0.11 0.65
N PRO A 156 0.59 -0.97 -0.29
CA PRO A 156 -0.27 -2.05 -0.78
C PRO A 156 -0.74 -2.96 0.34
N VAL A 157 -1.99 -3.39 0.26
CA VAL A 157 -2.51 -4.49 1.09
C VAL A 157 -2.68 -5.73 0.23
N PHE A 158 -2.40 -6.90 0.80
CA PHE A 158 -2.26 -8.16 0.07
C PHE A 158 -3.29 -9.19 0.52
N SER A 159 -3.68 -10.09 -0.40
CA SER A 159 -4.32 -11.37 -0.05
C SER A 159 -3.36 -12.26 0.75
N LEU A 160 -3.88 -13.26 1.45
CA LEU A 160 -3.08 -14.21 2.22
C LEU A 160 -2.05 -14.94 1.35
N ASP A 161 -2.42 -15.32 0.12
CA ASP A 161 -1.53 -15.99 -0.83
C ASP A 161 -0.56 -15.04 -1.55
N ARG A 162 -0.59 -13.74 -1.22
CA ARG A 162 0.26 -12.69 -1.81
C ARG A 162 0.15 -12.57 -3.34
N LYS A 163 -0.94 -13.06 -3.95
CA LYS A 163 -1.16 -12.97 -5.40
C LYS A 163 -2.03 -11.79 -5.82
N ASN A 164 -2.83 -11.25 -4.90
CA ASN A 164 -3.66 -10.07 -5.14
C ASN A 164 -3.20 -8.92 -4.24
N ALA A 165 -3.30 -7.70 -4.76
CA ALA A 165 -2.99 -6.50 -3.99
C ALA A 165 -3.98 -5.39 -4.31
N TYR A 166 -4.16 -4.49 -3.34
CA TYR A 166 -4.96 -3.29 -3.47
C TYR A 166 -4.19 -2.06 -3.02
N VAL A 167 -4.35 -0.96 -3.74
CA VAL A 167 -3.68 0.33 -3.50
C VAL A 167 -4.67 1.46 -3.76
N LYS A 168 -4.58 2.54 -2.97
CA LYS A 168 -5.15 3.85 -3.36
C LYS A 168 -4.03 4.74 -3.90
N LEU A 169 -4.29 5.37 -5.05
CA LEU A 169 -3.44 6.37 -5.67
C LEU A 169 -4.22 7.68 -5.74
N ASP A 170 -3.75 8.69 -5.03
CA ASP A 170 -4.34 10.01 -5.01
C ASP A 170 -3.47 10.99 -5.80
N TYR A 171 -4.08 11.77 -6.67
CA TYR A 171 -3.48 12.89 -7.39
C TYR A 171 -3.96 14.21 -6.78
N TYR A 172 -3.03 15.04 -6.40
CA TYR A 172 -3.30 16.37 -5.86
C TYR A 172 -2.75 17.44 -6.78
N CYS A 173 -3.53 18.50 -6.94
CA CYS A 173 -3.15 19.65 -7.75
C CYS A 173 -3.65 20.95 -7.12
N THR A 174 -3.27 22.08 -7.70
CA THR A 174 -3.80 23.39 -7.34
C THR A 174 -5.14 23.60 -8.04
N GLY A 175 -6.18 23.93 -7.29
CA GLY A 175 -7.54 24.14 -7.82
C GLY A 175 -8.40 22.87 -7.74
N LEU A 176 -9.38 22.75 -8.65
CA LEU A 176 -10.36 21.65 -8.71
C LEU A 176 -9.93 20.61 -9.76
N CYS A 177 -8.82 19.95 -9.56
CA CYS A 177 -8.28 18.97 -10.50
C CYS A 177 -7.73 17.70 -9.79
N GLY A 178 -8.00 17.54 -8.49
CA GLY A 178 -7.59 16.37 -7.73
C GLY A 178 -8.46 15.16 -8.06
N SER A 179 -7.89 13.96 -7.96
CA SER A 179 -8.62 12.71 -8.11
C SER A 179 -7.98 11.58 -7.30
N GLY A 180 -8.77 10.58 -6.99
CA GLY A 180 -8.30 9.36 -6.34
C GLY A 180 -8.71 8.13 -7.13
N LYS A 181 -7.84 7.13 -7.13
CA LYS A 181 -8.06 5.83 -7.78
C LYS A 181 -7.88 4.70 -6.79
N ALA A 182 -8.77 3.72 -6.85
CA ALA A 182 -8.59 2.38 -6.30
C ALA A 182 -7.98 1.51 -7.41
N ILE A 183 -6.86 0.86 -7.12
CA ILE A 183 -6.12 0.04 -8.09
C ILE A 183 -5.99 -1.37 -7.53
N TYR A 184 -6.47 -2.33 -8.29
CA TYR A 184 -6.34 -3.76 -8.00
C TYR A 184 -5.28 -4.36 -8.90
N LEU A 185 -4.38 -5.14 -8.29
CA LEU A 185 -3.29 -5.81 -8.99
C LEU A 185 -3.33 -7.31 -8.71
N LYS A 186 -2.85 -8.09 -9.68
CA LYS A 186 -2.63 -9.53 -9.55
C LYS A 186 -1.21 -9.87 -9.98
N LYS A 187 -0.59 -10.81 -9.27
CA LYS A 187 0.74 -11.33 -9.64
C LYS A 187 0.57 -12.46 -10.66
N LEU A 188 0.91 -12.16 -11.91
CA LEU A 188 0.81 -13.09 -13.04
C LEU A 188 2.23 -13.39 -13.57
N ASN A 189 2.62 -14.65 -13.62
CA ASN A 189 3.95 -15.09 -14.05
C ASN A 189 5.08 -14.31 -13.32
N GLY A 190 4.94 -14.14 -12.01
CA GLY A 190 5.89 -13.44 -11.16
C GLY A 190 5.89 -11.91 -11.27
N LYS A 191 5.03 -11.30 -12.11
CA LYS A 191 4.96 -9.85 -12.33
C LYS A 191 3.62 -9.29 -11.90
N TRP A 192 3.61 -8.13 -11.25
CA TRP A 192 2.38 -7.42 -10.88
C TRP A 192 1.74 -6.77 -12.10
N LYS A 193 0.43 -7.00 -12.27
CA LYS A 193 -0.39 -6.43 -13.34
C LYS A 193 -1.61 -5.75 -12.75
N ILE A 194 -1.91 -4.55 -13.22
CA ILE A 194 -3.18 -3.89 -12.91
C ILE A 194 -4.29 -4.68 -13.60
N ILE A 195 -5.26 -5.14 -12.81
CA ILE A 195 -6.43 -5.87 -13.33
C ILE A 195 -7.68 -5.01 -13.31
N GLU A 196 -7.70 -3.96 -12.48
CA GLU A 196 -8.81 -3.01 -12.43
C GLU A 196 -8.38 -1.68 -11.82
N LYS A 197 -8.98 -0.59 -12.31
CA LYS A 197 -8.89 0.76 -11.76
C LYS A 197 -10.27 1.36 -11.64
N ARG A 198 -10.52 2.09 -10.53
CA ARG A 198 -11.76 2.83 -10.30
C ARG A 198 -11.45 4.20 -9.74
N GLU A 199 -12.17 5.19 -10.20
CA GLU A 199 -12.16 6.49 -9.53
C GLU A 199 -12.90 6.40 -8.19
N THR A 200 -12.31 6.99 -7.16
CA THR A 200 -12.87 7.01 -5.81
C THR A 200 -13.36 8.39 -5.41
N TRP A 201 -12.75 9.44 -5.96
CA TRP A 201 -13.15 10.83 -5.78
C TRP A 201 -12.56 11.72 -6.87
N ILE A 202 -13.23 12.84 -7.14
CA ILE A 202 -12.79 13.92 -8.03
C ILE A 202 -13.12 15.22 -7.31
N SER A 203 -12.23 16.23 -7.42
CA SER A 203 -12.44 17.58 -6.90
C SER A 203 -12.35 18.63 -7.99
#